data_8c408b550f2a9d21d60fc5297be78f46
#
_entry.id   8c408b550f2a9d21d60fc5297be78f46
#
_cell.length_a   1.000
_cell.length_b   1.000
_cell.length_c   1.000
_cell.angle_alpha   90.00
_cell.angle_beta   90.00
_cell.angle_gamma   90.00
#
_symmetry.space_group_name_H-M   'P 1'
#
loop_
_entity.id
_entity.type
_entity.pdbx_description
1 polymer ?
#
loop_
_entity_poly.entity_id
_entity_poly.type
_entity_poly.pdbx_seq_one_letter_code
_entity_poly.pdbx_strand_id
1 'polypeptide(L)'
;LPMIGHGQIEGFHEKYGMEFRRARREERLNDGLIRGHEWKIFPLLHRRRIFSGEENFLLYDFFTPQGTVNEDVFAHSNRLGEERGLVVYHNRYAETRGWVKTSVAFMDKSSGKLIQKDLSWGLALPAQGYAIFRDQTTHLEYIRPCRELASKGLYIELGGYQCHAFLDWRF
;
A
#
# COMPACT_ATOMS: atom_id res chain seq x y z
N LEU A 1 11.03 -4.60 5.34
CA LEU A 1 12.10 -4.04 4.49
C LEU A 1 12.04 -4.70 3.13
N PRO A 2 11.95 -3.94 2.03
CA PRO A 2 12.04 -4.53 0.71
C PRO A 2 13.45 -5.08 0.49
N MET A 3 13.52 -6.30 -0.01
CA MET A 3 14.75 -6.95 -0.42
C MET A 3 14.71 -7.16 -1.92
N ILE A 4 15.65 -6.57 -2.63
CA ILE A 4 15.75 -6.66 -4.08
C ILE A 4 16.89 -7.64 -4.38
N GLY A 5 16.57 -8.73 -5.04
CA GLY A 5 17.54 -9.71 -5.48
C GLY A 5 18.32 -9.24 -6.72
N HIS A 6 19.46 -9.88 -6.97
CA HIS A 6 20.26 -9.64 -8.18
C HIS A 6 19.42 -9.87 -9.45
N GLY A 7 19.48 -8.95 -10.38
CA GLY A 7 18.77 -9.03 -11.65
C GLY A 7 17.25 -8.79 -11.58
N GLN A 8 16.69 -8.57 -10.39
CA GLN A 8 15.25 -8.37 -10.24
C GLN A 8 14.77 -7.04 -10.86
N ILE A 9 15.61 -6.00 -10.79
CA ILE A 9 15.32 -4.69 -11.41
C ILE A 9 15.53 -4.78 -12.91
N GLU A 10 16.61 -5.43 -13.33
CA GLU A 10 17.03 -5.58 -14.72
C GLU A 10 16.17 -6.58 -15.50
N GLY A 11 15.44 -7.44 -14.79
CA GLY A 11 14.61 -8.47 -15.40
C GLY A 11 15.38 -9.69 -15.86
N PHE A 12 16.51 -10.00 -15.21
CA PHE A 12 17.29 -11.20 -15.52
C PHE A 12 16.56 -12.46 -15.04
N HIS A 13 16.61 -13.49 -15.87
CA HIS A 13 16.04 -14.81 -15.55
C HIS A 13 17.00 -15.66 -14.74
N GLU A 14 18.30 -15.49 -14.98
CA GLU A 14 19.33 -16.23 -14.24
C GLU A 14 19.52 -15.62 -12.85
N LYS A 15 19.38 -16.47 -11.85
CA LYS A 15 19.60 -16.07 -10.45
C LYS A 15 21.07 -16.28 -10.09
N TYR A 16 21.78 -15.18 -9.88
CA TYR A 16 23.11 -15.24 -9.29
C TYR A 16 22.99 -15.20 -7.77
N GLY A 17 23.84 -15.96 -7.15
CA GLY A 17 23.90 -15.98 -5.72
C GLY A 17 25.22 -16.63 -5.27
N MET A 18 25.20 -17.21 -4.08
CA MET A 18 26.37 -17.87 -3.52
C MET A 18 26.87 -19.08 -4.35
N GLU A 19 26.04 -19.61 -5.24
CA GLU A 19 26.34 -20.80 -6.04
C GLU A 19 27.14 -20.52 -7.30
N PHE A 20 27.04 -19.30 -7.86
CA PHE A 20 27.67 -18.97 -9.13
C PHE A 20 28.55 -17.73 -9.03
N ARG A 21 29.82 -17.88 -9.42
CA ARG A 21 30.78 -16.76 -9.47
C ARG A 21 30.65 -15.90 -10.72
N ARG A 22 30.05 -16.43 -11.79
CA ARG A 22 29.93 -15.75 -13.08
C ARG A 22 28.57 -16.06 -13.71
N ALA A 23 28.08 -15.11 -14.49
CA ALA A 23 26.94 -15.31 -15.36
C ALA A 23 27.19 -16.48 -16.32
N ARG A 24 26.22 -17.36 -16.49
CA ARG A 24 26.25 -18.42 -17.50
C ARG A 24 25.77 -17.92 -18.87
N ARG A 25 24.99 -16.84 -18.86
CA ARG A 25 24.41 -16.22 -20.04
C ARG A 25 24.60 -14.72 -19.99
N GLU A 26 24.78 -14.10 -21.13
CA GLU A 26 24.60 -12.66 -21.27
C GLU A 26 23.13 -12.38 -21.50
N GLU A 27 22.47 -11.79 -20.49
CA GLU A 27 21.10 -11.38 -20.59
C GLU A 27 21.00 -9.87 -20.87
N ARG A 28 20.04 -9.50 -21.70
CA ARG A 28 19.79 -8.10 -22.01
C ARG A 28 18.92 -7.47 -20.90
N LEU A 29 19.19 -6.21 -20.62
CA LEU A 29 18.37 -5.40 -19.73
C LEU A 29 16.94 -5.31 -20.28
N ASN A 30 15.97 -5.45 -19.39
CA ASN A 30 14.57 -5.19 -19.70
C ASN A 30 14.25 -3.72 -19.38
N ASP A 31 14.45 -2.83 -20.36
CA ASP A 31 14.23 -1.38 -20.20
C ASP A 31 12.80 -1.05 -19.80
N GLY A 32 11.82 -1.85 -20.20
CA GLY A 32 10.42 -1.66 -19.80
C GLY A 32 10.22 -1.90 -18.30
N LEU A 33 10.84 -2.97 -17.77
CA LEU A 33 10.80 -3.31 -16.37
C LEU A 33 11.54 -2.26 -15.52
N ILE A 34 12.73 -1.84 -15.95
CA ILE A 34 13.53 -0.81 -15.28
C ILE A 34 12.72 0.48 -15.16
N ARG A 35 12.16 0.98 -16.27
CA ARG A 35 11.30 2.18 -16.24
C ARG A 35 10.07 2.00 -15.35
N GLY A 36 9.50 0.80 -15.32
CA GLY A 36 8.41 0.48 -14.39
C GLY A 36 8.82 0.60 -12.91
N HIS A 37 10.01 0.15 -12.56
CA HIS A 37 10.57 0.30 -11.21
C HIS A 37 10.86 1.77 -10.87
N GLU A 38 11.49 2.51 -11.78
CA GLU A 38 11.78 3.94 -11.61
C GLU A 38 10.51 4.76 -11.37
N TRP A 39 9.43 4.40 -12.08
CA TRP A 39 8.17 5.10 -11.99
C TRP A 39 7.34 4.74 -10.75
N LYS A 40 7.22 3.43 -10.43
CA LYS A 40 6.27 2.94 -9.42
C LYS A 40 6.93 2.57 -8.10
N ILE A 41 8.13 1.99 -8.13
CA ILE A 41 8.73 1.36 -6.95
C ILE A 41 9.74 2.28 -6.26
N PHE A 42 10.67 2.87 -7.00
CA PHE A 42 11.73 3.69 -6.40
C PHE A 42 11.20 4.91 -5.63
N PRO A 43 10.15 5.63 -6.08
CA PRO A 43 9.56 6.69 -5.28
C PRO A 43 9.04 6.22 -3.93
N LEU A 44 8.47 5.01 -3.85
CA LEU A 44 8.04 4.41 -2.58
C LEU A 44 9.23 4.05 -1.69
N LEU A 45 10.32 3.52 -2.27
CA LEU A 45 11.54 3.22 -1.52
C LEU A 45 12.19 4.48 -0.93
N HIS A 46 12.12 5.61 -1.61
CA HIS A 46 12.56 6.90 -1.08
C HIS A 46 11.71 7.37 0.11
N ARG A 47 10.45 6.93 0.20
CA ARG A 47 9.53 7.20 1.30
C ARG A 47 9.50 6.09 2.37
N ARG A 48 10.46 5.16 2.36
CA ARG A 48 10.47 3.98 3.25
C ARG A 48 10.37 4.32 4.74
N ARG A 49 10.76 5.54 5.16
CA ARG A 49 10.62 5.99 6.55
C ARG A 49 9.19 5.88 7.07
N ILE A 50 8.20 6.23 6.24
CA ILE A 50 6.79 6.14 6.63
C ILE A 50 6.41 4.70 6.97
N PHE A 51 6.98 3.73 6.24
CA PHE A 51 6.62 2.32 6.30
C PHE A 51 7.53 1.49 7.20
N SER A 52 8.51 2.09 7.89
CA SER A 52 9.48 1.36 8.69
C SER A 52 9.09 1.17 10.14
N GLY A 53 8.16 1.98 10.65
CA GLY A 53 7.69 1.91 12.03
C GLY A 53 6.43 1.06 12.19
N GLU A 54 6.26 0.44 13.37
CA GLU A 54 5.08 -0.37 13.69
C GLU A 54 4.03 0.37 14.53
N GLU A 55 4.39 1.48 15.18
CA GLU A 55 3.54 2.18 16.15
C GLU A 55 2.20 2.65 15.59
N ASN A 56 2.20 3.09 14.32
CA ASN A 56 1.03 3.61 13.63
C ASN A 56 0.68 2.76 12.39
N PHE A 57 1.06 1.48 12.41
CA PHE A 57 0.68 0.53 11.38
C PHE A 57 -0.70 -0.04 11.69
N LEU A 58 -1.60 -0.03 10.68
CA LEU A 58 -2.87 -0.75 10.72
C LEU A 58 -3.05 -1.55 9.44
N LEU A 59 -3.44 -2.81 9.59
CA LEU A 59 -3.91 -3.66 8.51
C LEU A 59 -5.44 -3.59 8.48
N TYR A 60 -6.04 -3.48 7.28
CA TYR A 60 -7.48 -3.32 7.11
C TYR A 60 -8.10 -4.48 6.36
N ASP A 61 -9.35 -4.78 6.69
CA ASP A 61 -10.22 -5.56 5.85
C ASP A 61 -10.72 -4.74 4.65
N PHE A 62 -10.87 -5.40 3.50
CA PHE A 62 -11.48 -4.80 2.31
C PHE A 62 -12.90 -5.34 2.12
N PHE A 63 -13.89 -4.48 2.34
CA PHE A 63 -15.29 -4.86 2.29
C PHE A 63 -15.86 -4.65 0.89
N THR A 64 -16.40 -5.72 0.30
CA THR A 64 -17.10 -5.68 -0.98
C THR A 64 -18.46 -4.99 -0.85
N PRO A 65 -19.14 -4.60 -1.96
CA PRO A 65 -20.49 -4.08 -1.92
C PRO A 65 -21.52 -5.02 -1.29
N GLN A 66 -21.23 -6.33 -1.24
CA GLN A 66 -22.08 -7.33 -0.61
C GLN A 66 -21.86 -7.42 0.91
N GLY A 67 -20.94 -6.65 1.46
CA GLY A 67 -20.60 -6.65 2.88
C GLY A 67 -19.68 -7.79 3.32
N THR A 68 -19.12 -8.54 2.38
CA THR A 68 -18.13 -9.58 2.65
C THR A 68 -16.71 -9.04 2.55
N VAL A 69 -15.78 -9.64 3.31
CA VAL A 69 -14.35 -9.31 3.19
C VAL A 69 -13.78 -10.01 1.96
N ASN A 70 -13.02 -9.27 1.15
CA ASN A 70 -12.22 -9.84 0.08
C ASN A 70 -10.79 -10.07 0.60
N GLU A 71 -10.46 -11.33 0.89
CA GLU A 71 -9.17 -11.74 1.44
C GLU A 71 -8.01 -11.64 0.43
N ASP A 72 -8.30 -11.48 -0.86
CA ASP A 72 -7.29 -11.26 -1.90
C ASP A 72 -6.81 -9.79 -1.96
N VAL A 73 -7.39 -8.88 -1.15
CA VAL A 73 -6.98 -7.48 -1.07
C VAL A 73 -6.28 -7.20 0.24
N PHE A 74 -5.04 -6.74 0.14
CA PHE A 74 -4.23 -6.29 1.27
C PHE A 74 -4.23 -4.78 1.35
N ALA A 75 -4.70 -4.23 2.47
CA ALA A 75 -4.72 -2.79 2.71
C ALA A 75 -4.06 -2.46 4.04
N HIS A 76 -3.13 -1.51 4.05
CA HIS A 76 -2.48 -1.07 5.28
C HIS A 76 -2.18 0.42 5.26
N SER A 77 -2.21 1.04 6.43
CA SER A 77 -1.75 2.41 6.62
C SER A 77 -0.57 2.49 7.56
N ASN A 78 0.26 3.49 7.33
CA ASN A 78 1.34 3.91 8.22
C ASN A 78 1.31 5.42 8.39
N ARG A 79 1.80 5.89 9.53
CA ARG A 79 1.95 7.31 9.83
C ARG A 79 3.23 7.58 10.59
N LEU A 80 3.97 8.61 10.16
CA LEU A 80 5.17 9.11 10.85
C LEU A 80 5.12 10.64 10.90
N GLY A 81 4.86 11.20 12.07
CA GLY A 81 4.61 12.64 12.21
C GLY A 81 3.43 13.08 11.35
N GLU A 82 3.68 14.03 10.45
CA GLU A 82 2.67 14.53 9.51
C GLU A 82 2.58 13.70 8.21
N GLU A 83 3.53 12.80 7.96
CA GLU A 83 3.50 11.94 6.78
C GLU A 83 2.55 10.75 6.99
N ARG A 84 1.75 10.45 5.98
CA ARG A 84 0.75 9.38 5.98
C ARG A 84 0.82 8.59 4.69
N GLY A 85 0.60 7.29 4.80
CA GLY A 85 0.52 6.40 3.65
C GLY A 85 -0.60 5.37 3.84
N LEU A 86 -1.36 5.15 2.79
CA LEU A 86 -2.30 4.04 2.66
C LEU A 86 -1.95 3.27 1.41
N VAL A 87 -1.62 2.00 1.55
CA VAL A 87 -1.32 1.10 0.43
C VAL A 87 -2.43 0.07 0.33
N VAL A 88 -2.89 -0.18 -0.89
CA VAL A 88 -3.91 -1.19 -1.20
C VAL A 88 -3.42 -2.00 -2.39
N TYR A 89 -3.39 -3.33 -2.26
CA TYR A 89 -2.92 -4.25 -3.28
C TYR A 89 -3.89 -5.41 -3.47
N HIS A 90 -4.25 -5.70 -4.70
CA HIS A 90 -5.08 -6.84 -5.08
C HIS A 90 -4.19 -7.99 -5.56
N ASN A 91 -4.13 -9.06 -4.80
CA ASN A 91 -3.28 -10.24 -5.06
C ASN A 91 -3.99 -11.31 -5.89
N ARG A 92 -4.78 -10.89 -6.88
CA ARG A 92 -5.51 -11.81 -7.77
C ARG A 92 -5.66 -11.23 -9.16
N TYR A 93 -5.68 -12.10 -10.18
CA TYR A 93 -6.02 -11.71 -11.55
C TYR A 93 -7.54 -11.69 -11.73
N ALA A 94 -8.16 -10.68 -11.18
CA ALA A 94 -9.61 -10.42 -11.22
C ALA A 94 -9.86 -8.93 -10.99
N GLU A 95 -11.09 -8.49 -11.19
CA GLU A 95 -11.54 -7.15 -10.80
C GLU A 95 -12.27 -7.24 -9.46
N THR A 96 -12.09 -6.23 -8.62
CA THR A 96 -12.83 -6.07 -7.38
C THR A 96 -13.07 -4.60 -7.06
N ARG A 97 -14.05 -4.33 -6.21
CA ARG A 97 -14.37 -2.99 -5.71
C ARG A 97 -14.91 -3.06 -4.29
N GLY A 98 -14.68 -2.05 -3.50
CA GLY A 98 -15.13 -2.02 -2.11
C GLY A 98 -14.51 -0.90 -1.30
N TRP A 99 -14.50 -1.07 0.01
CA TRP A 99 -14.08 -0.04 0.97
C TRP A 99 -13.00 -0.55 1.90
N VAL A 100 -12.03 0.32 2.14
CA VAL A 100 -11.09 0.23 3.26
C VAL A 100 -11.63 1.11 4.37
N LYS A 101 -12.05 0.53 5.48
CA LYS A 101 -12.67 1.29 6.59
C LYS A 101 -12.15 0.89 7.95
N THR A 102 -12.26 -0.38 8.30
CA THR A 102 -11.99 -0.89 9.66
C THR A 102 -10.78 -1.82 9.61
N SER A 103 -9.88 -1.69 10.58
CA SER A 103 -8.74 -2.58 10.70
C SER A 103 -9.16 -3.99 11.05
N VAL A 104 -8.31 -4.97 10.72
CA VAL A 104 -8.37 -6.27 11.35
C VAL A 104 -8.25 -6.10 12.88
N ALA A 105 -8.80 -7.03 13.63
CA ALA A 105 -8.66 -7.03 15.08
C ALA A 105 -7.21 -7.33 15.47
N PHE A 106 -6.65 -6.54 16.36
CA PHE A 106 -5.31 -6.74 16.90
C PHE A 106 -5.28 -6.58 18.41
N MET A 107 -4.29 -7.20 19.04
CA MET A 107 -4.09 -7.11 20.49
C MET A 107 -3.54 -5.73 20.86
N ASP A 108 -4.28 -4.97 21.64
CA ASP A 108 -3.76 -3.75 22.27
C ASP A 108 -2.86 -4.13 23.45
N LYS A 109 -1.58 -3.84 23.31
CA LYS A 109 -0.56 -4.19 24.31
C LYS A 109 -0.82 -3.55 25.68
N SER A 110 -1.49 -2.41 25.73
CA SER A 110 -1.77 -1.68 26.98
C SER A 110 -2.93 -2.28 27.77
N SER A 111 -3.98 -2.71 27.10
CA SER A 111 -5.19 -3.24 27.74
C SER A 111 -5.29 -4.76 27.69
N GLY A 112 -4.49 -5.45 26.88
CA GLY A 112 -4.56 -6.89 26.64
C GLY A 112 -5.85 -7.32 25.93
N LYS A 113 -6.59 -6.40 25.30
CA LYS A 113 -7.85 -6.66 24.61
C LYS A 113 -7.67 -6.62 23.10
N LEU A 114 -8.49 -7.41 22.40
CA LEU A 114 -8.63 -7.28 20.95
C LEU A 114 -9.42 -6.01 20.64
N ILE A 115 -8.84 -5.15 19.83
CA ILE A 115 -9.45 -3.90 19.38
C ILE A 115 -9.39 -3.78 17.86
N GLN A 116 -10.26 -2.94 17.31
CA GLN A 116 -10.22 -2.50 15.93
C GLN A 116 -10.18 -0.97 15.90
N LYS A 117 -9.58 -0.42 14.88
CA LYS A 117 -9.54 1.02 14.64
C LYS A 117 -9.99 1.31 13.22
N ASP A 118 -10.55 2.47 12.99
CA ASP A 118 -10.98 2.87 11.66
C ASP A 118 -9.86 3.59 10.87
N LEU A 119 -10.12 3.80 9.59
CA LEU A 119 -9.20 4.49 8.68
C LEU A 119 -8.91 5.93 9.14
N SER A 120 -9.89 6.60 9.77
CA SER A 120 -9.72 7.97 10.27
C SER A 120 -8.68 8.03 11.38
N TRP A 121 -8.67 7.04 12.25
CA TRP A 121 -7.63 6.92 13.27
C TRP A 121 -6.26 6.62 12.66
N GLY A 122 -6.19 5.66 11.72
CA GLY A 122 -4.93 5.25 11.08
C GLY A 122 -4.24 6.40 10.37
N LEU A 123 -5.01 7.23 9.68
CA LEU A 123 -4.52 8.39 8.93
C LEU A 123 -4.55 9.70 9.74
N ALA A 124 -5.03 9.67 11.00
CA ALA A 124 -5.24 10.86 11.84
C ALA A 124 -6.02 11.95 11.08
N LEU A 125 -7.17 11.57 10.50
CA LEU A 125 -8.01 12.49 9.74
C LEU A 125 -8.68 13.49 10.68
N PRO A 126 -8.76 14.78 10.33
CA PRO A 126 -9.56 15.74 11.08
C PRO A 126 -11.05 15.39 10.99
N ALA A 127 -11.82 15.80 11.99
CA ALA A 127 -13.26 15.54 12.06
C ALA A 127 -14.06 16.25 10.95
N GLN A 128 -13.52 17.34 10.41
CA GLN A 128 -14.14 18.19 9.38
C GLN A 128 -13.12 18.54 8.30
N GLY A 129 -13.61 19.09 7.19
CA GLY A 129 -12.78 19.49 6.07
C GLY A 129 -12.61 18.37 5.04
N TYR A 130 -11.62 18.54 4.19
CA TYR A 130 -11.33 17.64 3.08
C TYR A 130 -9.93 17.09 3.18
N ALA A 131 -9.79 15.82 2.86
CA ALA A 131 -8.50 15.18 2.66
C ALA A 131 -8.15 15.22 1.16
N ILE A 132 -6.98 15.75 0.84
CA ILE A 132 -6.39 15.71 -0.50
C ILE A 132 -5.19 14.77 -0.41
N PHE A 133 -5.11 13.82 -1.32
CA PHE A 133 -4.04 12.83 -1.36
C PHE A 133 -3.75 12.40 -2.79
N ARG A 134 -2.53 11.93 -3.02
CA ARG A 134 -2.07 11.48 -4.33
C ARG A 134 -1.84 9.99 -4.35
N ASP A 135 -2.30 9.33 -5.41
CA ASP A 135 -1.88 7.97 -5.71
C ASP A 135 -0.54 7.99 -6.45
N GLN A 136 0.48 7.41 -5.83
CA GLN A 136 1.84 7.33 -6.40
C GLN A 136 1.89 6.45 -7.66
N THR A 137 0.94 5.51 -7.82
CA THR A 137 0.93 4.60 -8.97
C THR A 137 0.35 5.25 -10.23
N THR A 138 -0.71 6.04 -10.08
CA THR A 138 -1.41 6.70 -11.20
C THR A 138 -1.08 8.18 -11.32
N HIS A 139 -0.44 8.77 -10.30
CA HIS A 139 -0.17 10.21 -10.12
C HIS A 139 -1.43 11.10 -10.06
N LEU A 140 -2.61 10.51 -9.90
CA LEU A 140 -3.85 11.25 -9.73
C LEU A 140 -3.97 11.78 -8.30
N GLU A 141 -4.51 12.99 -8.16
CA GLU A 141 -4.92 13.55 -6.88
C GLU A 141 -6.41 13.31 -6.66
N TYR A 142 -6.73 13.01 -5.42
CA TYR A 142 -8.09 12.80 -4.96
C TYR A 142 -8.44 13.80 -3.87
N ILE A 143 -9.69 14.25 -3.85
CA ILE A 143 -10.26 15.01 -2.76
C ILE A 143 -11.45 14.26 -2.19
N ARG A 144 -11.53 14.11 -0.88
CA ARG A 144 -12.62 13.42 -0.18
C ARG A 144 -12.96 14.17 1.11
N PRO A 145 -14.24 14.30 1.48
CA PRO A 145 -14.62 14.81 2.78
C PRO A 145 -14.09 13.91 3.89
N CYS A 146 -13.39 14.44 4.87
CA CYS A 146 -12.86 13.67 6.00
C CYS A 146 -13.98 12.92 6.75
N ARG A 147 -15.15 13.54 6.89
CA ARG A 147 -16.35 12.93 7.48
C ARG A 147 -16.83 11.70 6.72
N GLU A 148 -16.73 11.71 5.38
CA GLU A 148 -17.10 10.57 4.56
C GLU A 148 -16.10 9.42 4.73
N LEU A 149 -14.80 9.72 4.69
CA LEU A 149 -13.74 8.74 4.96
C LEU A 149 -13.90 8.07 6.33
N ALA A 150 -14.24 8.85 7.36
CA ALA A 150 -14.48 8.32 8.70
C ALA A 150 -15.73 7.43 8.77
N SER A 151 -16.83 7.82 8.11
CA SER A 151 -18.10 7.09 8.22
C SER A 151 -18.21 5.90 7.29
N LYS A 152 -17.73 6.04 6.03
CA LYS A 152 -17.86 5.02 4.97
C LYS A 152 -16.55 4.29 4.66
N GLY A 153 -15.39 4.90 4.98
CA GLY A 153 -14.08 4.47 4.51
C GLY A 153 -13.75 4.99 3.11
N LEU A 154 -12.64 4.54 2.54
CA LEU A 154 -12.21 4.87 1.20
C LEU A 154 -12.70 3.80 0.21
N TYR A 155 -13.54 4.21 -0.73
CA TYR A 155 -13.95 3.36 -1.85
C TYR A 155 -12.84 3.25 -2.89
N ILE A 156 -12.54 2.03 -3.34
CA ILE A 156 -11.48 1.73 -4.30
C ILE A 156 -11.97 0.66 -5.27
N GLU A 157 -11.62 0.83 -6.54
CA GLU A 157 -11.74 -0.18 -7.58
C GLU A 157 -10.36 -0.67 -7.96
N LEU A 158 -10.20 -1.98 -8.11
CA LEU A 158 -8.93 -2.65 -8.35
C LEU A 158 -9.07 -3.66 -9.49
N GLY A 159 -8.21 -3.55 -10.48
CA GLY A 159 -7.97 -4.59 -11.47
C GLY A 159 -7.06 -5.69 -10.95
N GLY A 160 -6.75 -6.64 -11.85
CA GLY A 160 -5.84 -7.75 -11.51
C GLY A 160 -4.44 -7.28 -11.16
N TYR A 161 -3.94 -7.70 -9.98
CA TYR A 161 -2.64 -7.33 -9.43
C TYR A 161 -2.38 -5.82 -9.33
N GLN A 162 -3.45 -5.03 -9.28
CA GLN A 162 -3.34 -3.58 -9.17
C GLN A 162 -2.96 -3.17 -7.75
N CYS A 163 -2.14 -2.13 -7.67
CA CYS A 163 -1.71 -1.50 -6.42
C CYS A 163 -2.00 0.00 -6.48
N HIS A 164 -2.48 0.54 -5.38
CA HIS A 164 -2.53 1.97 -5.11
C HIS A 164 -1.70 2.29 -3.88
N ALA A 165 -0.94 3.39 -3.93
CA ALA A 165 -0.18 3.91 -2.80
C ALA A 165 -0.53 5.39 -2.63
N PHE A 166 -1.47 5.66 -1.74
CA PHE A 166 -1.97 7.00 -1.44
C PHE A 166 -1.06 7.69 -0.44
N LEU A 167 -0.36 8.71 -0.90
CA LEU A 167 0.61 9.52 -0.16
C LEU A 167 0.23 11.01 -0.22
N ASP A 168 1.10 11.87 0.33
CA ASP A 168 1.00 13.32 0.27
C ASP A 168 -0.35 13.86 0.78
N TRP A 169 -0.81 13.30 1.91
CA TRP A 169 -2.06 13.69 2.55
C TRP A 169 -2.00 15.11 3.10
N ARG A 170 -2.99 15.92 2.72
CA ARG A 170 -3.20 17.33 3.15
C ARG A 170 -4.64 17.51 3.57
N PHE A 171 -4.86 18.42 4.54
CA PHE A 171 -6.18 18.71 5.10
C PHE A 171 -6.46 20.21 5.07
#